data_66202323cebfc9ca1f2257fa9a7556e5
#
_entry.id   66202323cebfc9ca1f2257fa9a7556e5
#
_cell.length_a   1.000
_cell.length_b   1.000
_cell.length_c   1.000
_cell.angle_alpha   90.00
_cell.angle_beta   90.00
_cell.angle_gamma   90.00
#
_symmetry.space_group_name_H-M   'P 1'
#
loop_
_entity.id
_entity.type
_entity.pdbx_description
1 polymer ?
#
loop_
_entity_poly.entity_id
_entity_poly.type
_entity_poly.pdbx_seq_one_letter_code
_entity_poly.pdbx_strand_id
1 'polypeptide(L)'
;MPTLTNRAVGVLMPVSSLPGPYGIGCFGREAYRFVDFLAQAGQTVWQVLPLGPTGYGDSPYQSCSAFAGNPYFIDLDRLVNEGLLTHDLIGRTDFGADPGRVDYAALYNGRFALLRAAYAVWKRQRPVPGCETPYSDEYYRFLFLNDSWLEDYCLYMAAKEENHMAHWLEWPKPLRTRQPEALAALKERAADELGFWAFVQFQFSRQWQALKAYANERGVKIFGDIPIYVSADSADAWAGGSLFEVDGEGRSRRVAGCPPDYFSADGQLWGNPLYDWNAQARTGYAWWIGRVRHALGLYDLLRIDHFRAFDTYWAIPADASTAREGKWEQGPGMALFRALEDALGELPIVAEDLGLLFDSVRQLLADSGLPGMKVLQFAFDPGCDSEYLPHNHIPNCVVYPGTHDNTTLKDWLATANPGELAKAKAMLGLNEEEGYVRGVIRAALGSVAKLTVIPMADWLELGAEARINAPGTGTGNWQWRAEEGFATPALARQMRSLCAVFARCSAPEPEPEKKPVQPFTHEAFLALCADQLGRPAAQLTPEADFAELGVDSFDKVGLALAIEDSFGAVISDEDLIDVKTVGQMEYLVEYLLK
;
A
#
# COMPACT_ATOMS: atom_id res chain seq x y z
N MET A 1 -1.69 6.96 -20.33
CA MET A 1 -2.44 6.08 -19.41
C MET A 1 -3.63 5.51 -20.15
N PRO A 2 -3.49 4.38 -20.78
CA PRO A 2 -4.57 3.72 -21.50
C PRO A 2 -5.68 3.22 -20.55
N THR A 3 -5.31 2.80 -19.35
CA THR A 3 -6.25 2.28 -18.33
C THR A 3 -7.13 3.35 -17.66
N LEU A 4 -6.85 4.65 -17.86
CA LEU A 4 -7.68 5.75 -17.36
C LEU A 4 -8.25 6.54 -18.55
N THR A 5 -9.48 6.24 -18.93
CA THR A 5 -10.21 6.89 -20.04
C THR A 5 -10.67 8.29 -19.67
N ASN A 6 -10.98 8.53 -18.40
CA ASN A 6 -11.48 9.79 -17.86
C ASN A 6 -10.50 10.40 -16.87
N ARG A 7 -10.72 11.67 -16.52
CA ARG A 7 -10.03 12.32 -15.41
C ARG A 7 -10.32 11.55 -14.12
N ALA A 8 -9.27 11.11 -13.44
CA ALA A 8 -9.37 10.30 -12.24
C ALA A 8 -8.78 11.02 -11.01
N VAL A 9 -9.16 10.56 -9.85
CA VAL A 9 -8.60 11.01 -8.57
C VAL A 9 -8.33 9.81 -7.68
N GLY A 10 -7.27 9.91 -6.88
CA GLY A 10 -6.87 8.88 -5.94
C GLY A 10 -6.31 9.42 -4.65
N VAL A 11 -6.15 8.53 -3.71
CA VAL A 11 -5.55 8.80 -2.40
C VAL A 11 -4.26 7.99 -2.27
N LEU A 12 -3.18 8.66 -1.80
CA LEU A 12 -1.97 7.99 -1.34
C LEU A 12 -2.14 7.66 0.15
N MET A 13 -2.15 6.37 0.47
CA MET A 13 -2.22 5.86 1.84
C MET A 13 -1.47 4.53 1.91
N PRO A 14 -0.30 4.47 2.57
CA PRO A 14 0.38 3.19 2.78
C PRO A 14 -0.49 2.21 3.54
N VAL A 15 -0.43 0.93 3.19
CA VAL A 15 -1.13 -0.11 3.98
C VAL A 15 -0.71 -0.06 5.44
N SER A 16 0.59 0.13 5.71
CA SER A 16 1.15 0.24 7.06
C SER A 16 0.53 1.37 7.89
N SER A 17 0.04 2.43 7.22
CA SER A 17 -0.55 3.62 7.87
C SER A 17 -2.04 3.47 8.19
N LEU A 18 -2.69 2.38 7.79
CA LEU A 18 -4.06 2.08 8.21
C LEU A 18 -4.11 1.80 9.73
N PRO A 19 -5.21 2.17 10.41
CA PRO A 19 -5.41 1.81 11.81
C PRO A 19 -5.57 0.29 11.99
N GLY A 20 -5.62 -0.16 13.21
CA GLY A 20 -5.87 -1.55 13.57
C GLY A 20 -5.13 -1.99 14.83
N PRO A 21 -5.56 -3.08 15.47
CA PRO A 21 -5.11 -3.47 16.79
C PRO A 21 -3.71 -4.12 16.82
N TYR A 22 -3.13 -4.46 15.65
CA TYR A 22 -1.94 -5.31 15.57
C TYR A 22 -0.66 -4.53 15.25
N GLY A 23 -0.55 -3.28 15.70
CA GLY A 23 0.66 -2.46 15.64
C GLY A 23 1.02 -1.89 14.26
N ILE A 24 0.36 -2.34 13.19
CA ILE A 24 0.53 -1.87 11.81
C ILE A 24 -0.76 -2.12 11.03
N GLY A 25 -1.01 -1.32 9.99
CA GLY A 25 -2.07 -1.61 9.03
C GLY A 25 -1.83 -2.93 8.30
N CYS A 26 -2.89 -3.69 8.07
CA CYS A 26 -2.84 -5.01 7.42
C CYS A 26 -4.04 -5.23 6.50
N PHE A 27 -4.11 -6.38 5.82
CA PHE A 27 -5.18 -6.74 4.88
C PHE A 27 -6.49 -7.18 5.57
N GLY A 28 -6.76 -6.61 6.75
CA GLY A 28 -7.91 -6.89 7.59
C GLY A 28 -9.05 -5.89 7.40
N ARG A 29 -9.96 -5.90 8.36
CA ARG A 29 -11.20 -5.12 8.35
C ARG A 29 -11.00 -3.65 7.97
N GLU A 30 -9.99 -2.99 8.50
CA GLU A 30 -9.77 -1.57 8.26
C GLU A 30 -9.33 -1.27 6.81
N ALA A 31 -8.63 -2.19 6.15
CA ALA A 31 -8.31 -2.04 4.73
C ALA A 31 -9.58 -2.14 3.85
N TYR A 32 -10.50 -3.04 4.17
CA TYR A 32 -11.80 -3.17 3.49
C TYR A 32 -12.68 -1.93 3.73
N ARG A 33 -12.76 -1.44 4.97
CA ARG A 33 -13.45 -0.18 5.31
C ARG A 33 -12.86 1.02 4.57
N PHE A 34 -11.54 1.06 4.42
CA PHE A 34 -10.88 2.12 3.67
C PHE A 34 -11.24 2.07 2.18
N VAL A 35 -11.34 0.89 1.59
CA VAL A 35 -11.85 0.74 0.21
C VAL A 35 -13.27 1.26 0.08
N ASP A 36 -14.16 0.91 1.01
CA ASP A 36 -15.55 1.41 1.02
C ASP A 36 -15.60 2.94 1.16
N PHE A 37 -14.77 3.49 2.05
CA PHE A 37 -14.61 4.95 2.20
C PHE A 37 -14.15 5.60 0.90
N LEU A 38 -13.14 5.05 0.21
CA LEU A 38 -12.65 5.58 -1.06
C LEU A 38 -13.76 5.59 -2.12
N ALA A 39 -14.51 4.50 -2.24
CA ALA A 39 -15.63 4.41 -3.17
C ALA A 39 -16.70 5.47 -2.85
N GLN A 40 -17.07 5.63 -1.57
CA GLN A 40 -18.00 6.66 -1.11
C GLN A 40 -17.45 8.07 -1.39
N ALA A 41 -16.15 8.29 -1.20
CA ALA A 41 -15.49 9.57 -1.46
C ALA A 41 -15.25 9.85 -2.97
N GLY A 42 -15.72 8.99 -3.87
CA GLY A 42 -15.55 9.14 -5.31
C GLY A 42 -14.10 8.94 -5.79
N GLN A 43 -13.26 8.32 -4.97
CA GLN A 43 -11.88 8.01 -5.33
C GLN A 43 -11.84 6.73 -6.16
N THR A 44 -11.12 6.76 -7.26
CA THR A 44 -11.01 5.62 -8.18
C THR A 44 -9.63 4.95 -8.15
N VAL A 45 -8.71 5.50 -7.36
CA VAL A 45 -7.35 4.99 -7.22
C VAL A 45 -6.91 5.04 -5.76
N TRP A 46 -6.40 3.94 -5.26
CA TRP A 46 -5.67 3.85 -3.99
C TRP A 46 -4.20 3.62 -4.29
N GLN A 47 -3.35 4.64 -4.06
CA GLN A 47 -1.91 4.48 -4.16
C GLN A 47 -1.35 3.93 -2.86
N VAL A 48 -0.68 2.79 -2.95
CA VAL A 48 0.09 2.16 -1.89
C VAL A 48 1.59 2.30 -2.16
N LEU A 49 2.42 2.16 -1.12
CA LEU A 49 3.87 2.05 -1.25
C LEU A 49 4.27 0.60 -1.52
N PRO A 50 5.57 0.31 -1.82
CA PRO A 50 5.99 -1.06 -2.08
C PRO A 50 5.54 -2.02 -0.98
N LEU A 51 4.94 -3.15 -1.38
CA LEU A 51 4.38 -4.15 -0.46
C LEU A 51 5.40 -5.23 -0.06
N GLY A 52 6.67 -5.06 -0.40
CA GLY A 52 7.75 -5.97 -0.02
C GLY A 52 8.10 -5.90 1.47
N PRO A 53 8.82 -6.91 2.00
CA PRO A 53 9.36 -6.87 3.35
C PRO A 53 10.20 -5.61 3.57
N THR A 54 10.05 -4.95 4.72
CA THR A 54 10.87 -3.79 5.05
C THR A 54 12.31 -4.20 5.35
N GLY A 55 13.26 -3.35 4.97
CA GLY A 55 14.69 -3.57 5.16
C GLY A 55 15.31 -2.54 6.08
N TYR A 56 16.50 -2.07 5.74
CA TYR A 56 17.24 -1.08 6.52
C TYR A 56 16.42 0.20 6.76
N GLY A 57 16.35 0.65 8.01
CA GLY A 57 15.57 1.82 8.42
C GLY A 57 14.06 1.64 8.24
N ASP A 58 13.57 0.41 8.29
CA ASP A 58 12.17 0.03 8.10
C ASP A 58 11.59 0.42 6.73
N SER A 59 12.47 0.75 5.77
CA SER A 59 12.10 1.25 4.45
C SER A 59 11.51 0.14 3.57
N PRO A 60 10.34 0.37 2.94
CA PRO A 60 9.80 -0.55 1.95
C PRO A 60 10.58 -0.53 0.62
N TYR A 61 11.44 0.48 0.40
CA TYR A 61 12.30 0.60 -0.79
C TYR A 61 13.62 -0.17 -0.65
N GLN A 62 13.96 -0.64 0.55
CA GLN A 62 15.15 -1.46 0.84
C GLN A 62 14.75 -2.91 1.16
N SER A 63 13.82 -3.46 0.39
CA SER A 63 13.30 -4.80 0.62
C SER A 63 14.35 -5.90 0.38
N CYS A 64 14.28 -6.94 1.18
CA CYS A 64 15.12 -8.15 0.99
C CYS A 64 14.67 -9.02 -0.21
N SER A 65 13.62 -8.64 -0.93
CA SER A 65 13.19 -9.25 -2.19
C SER A 65 12.41 -8.28 -3.04
N ALA A 66 12.60 -8.32 -4.36
CA ALA A 66 11.81 -7.58 -5.34
C ALA A 66 10.44 -8.22 -5.64
N PHE A 67 10.16 -9.41 -5.10
CA PHE A 67 8.97 -10.21 -5.38
C PHE A 67 8.15 -10.54 -4.13
N ALA A 68 8.81 -10.79 -3.00
CA ALA A 68 8.14 -11.24 -1.79
C ALA A 68 7.27 -10.13 -1.18
N GLY A 69 6.14 -10.53 -0.59
CA GLY A 69 5.26 -9.66 0.16
C GLY A 69 5.65 -9.54 1.64
N ASN A 70 5.30 -8.39 2.24
CA ASN A 70 5.61 -8.09 3.63
C ASN A 70 4.76 -8.92 4.60
N PRO A 71 5.37 -9.77 5.45
CA PRO A 71 4.65 -10.59 6.42
C PRO A 71 3.80 -9.79 7.41
N TYR A 72 4.16 -8.52 7.67
CA TYR A 72 3.42 -7.65 8.58
C TYR A 72 2.02 -7.28 8.07
N PHE A 73 1.76 -7.38 6.78
CA PHE A 73 0.45 -7.07 6.21
C PHE A 73 -0.55 -8.24 6.27
N ILE A 74 -0.12 -9.43 6.67
CA ILE A 74 -1.00 -10.57 6.89
C ILE A 74 -1.93 -10.25 8.07
N ASP A 75 -3.23 -10.29 7.86
CA ASP A 75 -4.23 -10.08 8.90
C ASP A 75 -4.32 -11.30 9.82
N LEU A 76 -4.26 -11.06 11.14
CA LEU A 76 -4.27 -12.13 12.14
C LEU A 76 -5.67 -12.66 12.40
N ASP A 77 -6.71 -11.84 12.29
CA ASP A 77 -8.10 -12.29 12.46
C ASP A 77 -8.50 -13.30 11.38
N ARG A 78 -8.01 -13.13 10.15
CA ARG A 78 -8.20 -14.13 9.10
C ARG A 78 -7.55 -15.45 9.45
N LEU A 79 -6.35 -15.43 10.04
CA LEU A 79 -5.71 -16.67 10.52
C LEU A 79 -6.47 -17.30 11.68
N VAL A 80 -7.13 -16.50 12.53
CA VAL A 80 -8.03 -17.02 13.58
C VAL A 80 -9.27 -17.67 12.96
N ASN A 81 -9.92 -17.00 12.01
CA ASN A 81 -11.10 -17.52 11.32
C ASN A 81 -10.80 -18.82 10.54
N GLU A 82 -9.56 -19.01 10.09
CA GLU A 82 -9.07 -20.24 9.46
C GLU A 82 -8.66 -21.32 10.49
N GLY A 83 -8.76 -21.04 11.80
CA GLY A 83 -8.36 -21.95 12.86
C GLY A 83 -6.85 -22.14 13.00
N LEU A 84 -6.04 -21.23 12.43
CA LEU A 84 -4.58 -21.28 12.48
C LEU A 84 -4.01 -20.55 13.70
N LEU A 85 -4.76 -19.59 14.27
CA LEU A 85 -4.43 -18.84 15.48
C LEU A 85 -5.63 -18.82 16.45
N THR A 86 -5.40 -18.27 17.64
CA THR A 86 -6.45 -17.97 18.61
C THR A 86 -6.31 -16.54 19.10
N HIS A 87 -7.42 -15.86 19.42
CA HIS A 87 -7.40 -14.52 20.01
C HIS A 87 -6.63 -14.47 21.34
N ASP A 88 -6.65 -15.54 22.13
CA ASP A 88 -5.88 -15.62 23.39
C ASP A 88 -4.37 -15.54 23.15
N LEU A 89 -3.86 -16.18 22.11
CA LEU A 89 -2.43 -16.08 21.75
C LEU A 89 -2.08 -14.69 21.25
N ILE A 90 -2.91 -14.09 20.42
CA ILE A 90 -2.74 -12.73 19.90
C ILE A 90 -2.76 -11.71 21.04
N GLY A 91 -3.71 -11.82 21.98
CA GLY A 91 -3.88 -10.90 23.10
C GLY A 91 -2.72 -10.87 24.11
N ARG A 92 -1.81 -11.86 24.03
CA ARG A 92 -0.58 -11.90 24.85
C ARG A 92 0.63 -11.31 24.15
N THR A 93 0.50 -10.86 22.90
CA THR A 93 1.59 -10.36 22.08
C THR A 93 1.65 -8.85 22.16
N ASP A 94 2.84 -8.31 22.35
CA ASP A 94 3.09 -6.87 22.29
C ASP A 94 3.25 -6.43 20.83
N PHE A 95 2.49 -5.41 20.43
CA PHE A 95 2.53 -4.80 19.09
C PHE A 95 2.98 -3.33 19.14
N GLY A 96 3.48 -2.84 20.28
CA GLY A 96 3.79 -1.44 20.53
C GLY A 96 2.65 -0.72 21.27
N ALA A 97 3.01 0.36 21.99
CA ALA A 97 2.10 1.07 22.87
C ALA A 97 1.34 2.23 22.20
N ASP A 98 1.88 2.77 21.10
CA ASP A 98 1.31 3.94 20.41
C ASP A 98 0.48 3.49 19.20
N PRO A 99 -0.85 3.64 19.22
CA PRO A 99 -1.70 3.26 18.09
C PRO A 99 -1.48 4.13 16.85
N GLY A 100 -0.94 5.35 17.00
CA GLY A 100 -0.63 6.29 15.92
C GLY A 100 0.71 6.04 15.23
N ARG A 101 1.52 5.08 15.72
CA ARG A 101 2.85 4.80 15.18
C ARG A 101 3.15 3.31 15.13
N VAL A 102 3.89 2.91 14.10
CA VAL A 102 4.41 1.54 13.98
C VAL A 102 5.66 1.40 14.85
N ASP A 103 5.66 0.42 15.76
CA ASP A 103 6.87 -0.05 16.47
C ASP A 103 7.41 -1.30 15.77
N TYR A 104 8.35 -1.12 14.86
CA TYR A 104 8.91 -2.23 14.08
C TYR A 104 9.67 -3.25 14.93
N ALA A 105 10.24 -2.84 16.07
CA ALA A 105 10.94 -3.76 16.97
C ALA A 105 9.93 -4.69 17.70
N ALA A 106 8.83 -4.14 18.18
CA ALA A 106 7.74 -4.94 18.76
C ALA A 106 7.12 -5.88 17.72
N LEU A 107 6.90 -5.38 16.48
CA LEU A 107 6.36 -6.19 15.39
C LEU A 107 7.29 -7.36 15.03
N TYR A 108 8.60 -7.11 14.90
CA TYR A 108 9.55 -8.17 14.57
C TYR A 108 9.49 -9.32 15.57
N ASN A 109 9.48 -9.01 16.87
CA ASN A 109 9.42 -10.03 17.91
C ASN A 109 8.05 -10.70 18.01
N GLY A 110 6.96 -9.93 17.92
CA GLY A 110 5.60 -10.44 18.14
C GLY A 110 5.01 -11.15 16.91
N ARG A 111 5.04 -10.50 15.75
CA ARG A 111 4.35 -11.00 14.54
C ARG A 111 4.94 -12.30 14.02
N PHE A 112 6.26 -12.42 13.98
CA PHE A 112 6.89 -13.66 13.52
C PHE A 112 6.60 -14.84 14.44
N ALA A 113 6.54 -14.63 15.76
CA ALA A 113 6.15 -15.68 16.69
C ALA A 113 4.72 -16.20 16.42
N LEU A 114 3.78 -15.29 16.13
CA LEU A 114 2.41 -15.65 15.76
C LEU A 114 2.34 -16.37 14.40
N LEU A 115 3.05 -15.88 13.39
CA LEU A 115 3.08 -16.53 12.07
C LEU A 115 3.69 -17.94 12.15
N ARG A 116 4.71 -18.16 12.98
CA ARG A 116 5.26 -19.49 13.25
C ARG A 116 4.26 -20.40 13.96
N ALA A 117 3.50 -19.88 14.93
CA ALA A 117 2.43 -20.63 15.57
C ALA A 117 1.33 -21.04 14.58
N ALA A 118 0.92 -20.11 13.71
CA ALA A 118 -0.05 -20.39 12.63
C ALA A 118 0.48 -21.47 11.66
N TYR A 119 1.75 -21.34 11.24
CA TYR A 119 2.39 -22.33 10.38
C TYR A 119 2.43 -23.72 11.03
N ALA A 120 2.73 -23.82 12.34
CA ALA A 120 2.76 -25.09 13.04
C ALA A 120 1.38 -25.80 13.05
N VAL A 121 0.29 -25.04 13.11
CA VAL A 121 -1.08 -25.58 12.97
C VAL A 121 -1.34 -25.99 11.52
N TRP A 122 -1.09 -25.07 10.57
CA TRP A 122 -1.31 -25.31 9.15
C TRP A 122 -0.53 -26.52 8.64
N LYS A 123 0.75 -26.69 9.04
CA LYS A 123 1.58 -27.82 8.66
C LYS A 123 1.00 -29.17 9.06
N ARG A 124 0.30 -29.26 10.23
CA ARG A 124 -0.39 -30.49 10.67
C ARG A 124 -1.63 -30.79 9.85
N GLN A 125 -2.28 -29.74 9.34
CA GLN A 125 -3.48 -29.82 8.51
C GLN A 125 -3.15 -29.88 7.01
N ARG A 126 -1.84 -29.77 6.67
CA ARG A 126 -1.38 -29.68 5.29
C ARG A 126 -1.85 -30.90 4.51
N PRO A 127 -2.48 -30.66 3.37
CA PRO A 127 -2.85 -31.74 2.45
C PRO A 127 -1.61 -32.46 1.95
N VAL A 128 -1.65 -33.78 2.01
CA VAL A 128 -0.74 -34.62 1.24
C VAL A 128 -1.22 -34.57 -0.21
N PRO A 129 -0.33 -34.54 -1.22
CA PRO A 129 -0.76 -34.63 -2.61
C PRO A 129 -1.71 -35.81 -2.83
N GLY A 130 -2.91 -35.52 -3.35
CA GLY A 130 -3.97 -36.52 -3.53
C GLY A 130 -5.04 -36.58 -2.44
N CYS A 131 -4.95 -35.77 -1.38
CA CYS A 131 -6.04 -35.57 -0.41
C CYS A 131 -6.76 -34.24 -0.71
N GLU A 132 -8.07 -34.27 -0.90
CA GLU A 132 -8.90 -33.06 -1.04
C GLU A 132 -9.00 -32.33 0.31
N THR A 133 -8.23 -31.27 0.50
CA THR A 133 -8.42 -30.30 1.58
C THR A 133 -8.67 -28.92 0.97
N PRO A 134 -9.38 -28.02 1.66
CA PRO A 134 -9.76 -26.71 1.11
C PRO A 134 -8.61 -25.87 0.56
N TYR A 135 -7.37 -26.14 0.96
CA TYR A 135 -6.19 -25.33 0.59
C TYR A 135 -5.18 -26.05 -0.33
N SER A 136 -5.40 -27.33 -0.68
CA SER A 136 -4.39 -28.10 -1.42
C SER A 136 -4.10 -27.51 -2.79
N ASP A 137 -5.14 -27.33 -3.58
CA ASP A 137 -5.01 -26.88 -4.97
C ASP A 137 -4.54 -25.42 -5.06
N GLU A 138 -5.04 -24.57 -4.16
CA GLU A 138 -4.67 -23.15 -4.11
C GLU A 138 -3.19 -22.95 -3.72
N TYR A 139 -2.71 -23.69 -2.70
CA TYR A 139 -1.31 -23.62 -2.27
C TYR A 139 -0.33 -24.15 -3.33
N TYR A 140 -0.62 -25.32 -3.92
CA TYR A 140 0.25 -25.87 -4.97
C TYR A 140 0.23 -25.02 -6.24
N ARG A 141 -0.92 -24.46 -6.59
CA ARG A 141 -1.00 -23.47 -7.66
C ARG A 141 -0.17 -22.23 -7.37
N PHE A 142 -0.22 -21.72 -6.13
CA PHE A 142 0.63 -20.60 -5.70
C PHE A 142 2.11 -20.94 -5.87
N LEU A 143 2.57 -22.11 -5.38
CA LEU A 143 3.97 -22.54 -5.54
C LEU A 143 4.38 -22.60 -7.01
N PHE A 144 3.54 -23.21 -7.85
CA PHE A 144 3.81 -23.33 -9.30
C PHE A 144 3.89 -21.99 -10.02
N LEU A 145 3.00 -21.06 -9.69
CA LEU A 145 2.97 -19.73 -10.34
C LEU A 145 4.12 -18.81 -9.90
N ASN A 146 4.77 -19.13 -8.78
CA ASN A 146 5.84 -18.32 -8.20
C ASN A 146 7.20 -19.05 -8.14
N ASP A 147 7.35 -20.17 -8.82
CA ASP A 147 8.56 -21.01 -8.81
C ASP A 147 9.83 -20.25 -9.22
N SER A 148 9.69 -19.25 -10.09
CA SER A 148 10.79 -18.44 -10.63
C SER A 148 11.54 -17.59 -9.60
N TRP A 149 10.94 -17.34 -8.42
CA TRP A 149 11.53 -16.51 -7.38
C TRP A 149 11.37 -17.07 -5.96
N LEU A 150 10.28 -17.81 -5.71
CA LEU A 150 9.88 -18.20 -4.35
C LEU A 150 10.90 -19.15 -3.70
N GLU A 151 11.45 -20.10 -4.45
CA GLU A 151 12.46 -21.03 -3.93
C GLU A 151 13.72 -20.28 -3.49
N ASP A 152 14.24 -19.36 -4.32
CA ASP A 152 15.41 -18.56 -4.01
C ASP A 152 15.17 -17.65 -2.81
N TYR A 153 13.97 -17.06 -2.68
CA TYR A 153 13.60 -16.30 -1.51
C TYR A 153 13.55 -17.15 -0.24
N CYS A 154 12.91 -18.32 -0.28
CA CYS A 154 12.85 -19.22 0.89
C CYS A 154 14.25 -19.72 1.31
N LEU A 155 15.11 -20.05 0.34
CA LEU A 155 16.50 -20.42 0.60
C LEU A 155 17.29 -19.26 1.22
N TYR A 156 17.11 -18.05 0.69
CA TYR A 156 17.74 -16.85 1.22
C TYR A 156 17.34 -16.61 2.67
N MET A 157 16.05 -16.66 2.98
CA MET A 157 15.55 -16.45 4.33
C MET A 157 15.99 -17.54 5.30
N ALA A 158 15.99 -18.81 4.88
CA ALA A 158 16.52 -19.90 5.69
C ALA A 158 18.02 -19.75 5.97
N ALA A 159 18.79 -19.34 4.97
CA ALA A 159 20.21 -19.04 5.16
C ALA A 159 20.43 -17.83 6.08
N LYS A 160 19.60 -16.80 6.00
CA LYS A 160 19.60 -15.65 6.92
C LYS A 160 19.42 -16.09 8.37
N GLU A 161 18.41 -16.91 8.65
CA GLU A 161 18.15 -17.44 10.00
C GLU A 161 19.33 -18.25 10.53
N GLU A 162 19.90 -19.16 9.72
CA GLU A 162 21.08 -19.95 10.13
C GLU A 162 22.33 -19.10 10.40
N ASN A 163 22.44 -17.94 9.72
CA ASN A 163 23.55 -17.01 9.88
C ASN A 163 23.18 -15.77 10.72
N HIS A 164 22.22 -15.90 11.64
CA HIS A 164 21.83 -14.86 12.60
C HIS A 164 21.47 -13.53 11.94
N MET A 165 20.77 -13.57 10.81
CA MET A 165 20.36 -12.41 10.00
C MET A 165 21.54 -11.58 9.45
N ALA A 166 22.78 -12.11 9.45
CA ALA A 166 23.93 -11.45 8.86
C ALA A 166 23.75 -11.20 7.36
N HIS A 167 24.43 -10.17 6.83
CA HIS A 167 24.43 -9.88 5.39
C HIS A 167 24.95 -11.11 4.62
N TRP A 168 24.32 -11.44 3.47
CA TRP A 168 24.67 -12.66 2.72
C TRP A 168 26.15 -12.70 2.26
N LEU A 169 26.80 -11.56 2.09
CA LEU A 169 28.24 -11.49 1.83
C LEU A 169 29.12 -12.00 2.98
N GLU A 170 28.59 -12.10 4.18
CA GLU A 170 29.26 -12.61 5.37
C GLU A 170 29.04 -14.12 5.56
N TRP A 171 28.16 -14.74 4.77
CA TRP A 171 27.89 -16.17 4.87
C TRP A 171 29.08 -17.02 4.45
N PRO A 172 29.14 -18.29 4.89
CA PRO A 172 30.12 -19.25 4.41
C PRO A 172 30.20 -19.28 2.88
N LYS A 173 31.40 -19.27 2.33
CA LYS A 173 31.63 -19.16 0.87
C LYS A 173 30.76 -20.08 0.02
N PRO A 174 30.55 -21.39 0.35
CA PRO A 174 29.69 -22.26 -0.45
C PRO A 174 28.23 -21.76 -0.58
N LEU A 175 27.65 -21.20 0.49
CA LEU A 175 26.31 -20.60 0.46
C LEU A 175 26.32 -19.26 -0.26
N ARG A 176 27.30 -18.41 0.06
CA ARG A 176 27.43 -17.10 -0.57
C ARG A 176 27.56 -17.19 -2.09
N THR A 177 28.34 -18.16 -2.59
CA THR A 177 28.53 -18.39 -4.03
C THR A 177 27.56 -19.41 -4.63
N ARG A 178 26.52 -19.80 -3.88
CA ARG A 178 25.43 -20.68 -4.33
C ARG A 178 25.90 -22.00 -4.92
N GLN A 179 26.90 -22.65 -4.29
CA GLN A 179 27.35 -23.96 -4.74
C GLN A 179 26.21 -24.99 -4.66
N PRO A 180 25.96 -25.78 -5.72
CA PRO A 180 24.81 -26.69 -5.77
C PRO A 180 24.71 -27.64 -4.57
N GLU A 181 25.84 -28.17 -4.09
CA GLU A 181 25.90 -29.09 -2.94
C GLU A 181 25.54 -28.37 -1.64
N ALA A 182 25.94 -27.11 -1.48
CA ALA A 182 25.61 -26.30 -0.31
C ALA A 182 24.12 -25.93 -0.29
N LEU A 183 23.54 -25.61 -1.46
CA LEU A 183 22.10 -25.35 -1.58
C LEU A 183 21.26 -26.61 -1.36
N ALA A 184 21.69 -27.77 -1.90
CA ALA A 184 21.01 -29.05 -1.66
C ALA A 184 21.02 -29.41 -0.17
N ALA A 185 22.16 -29.27 0.49
CA ALA A 185 22.29 -29.51 1.93
C ALA A 185 21.45 -28.52 2.76
N LEU A 186 21.35 -27.25 2.35
CA LEU A 186 20.46 -26.26 2.99
C LEU A 186 18.98 -26.66 2.83
N LYS A 187 18.56 -27.05 1.62
CA LYS A 187 17.19 -27.53 1.38
C LYS A 187 16.79 -28.70 2.28
N GLU A 188 17.70 -29.66 2.46
CA GLU A 188 17.42 -30.82 3.30
C GLU A 188 17.32 -30.47 4.78
N ARG A 189 18.30 -29.76 5.35
CA ARG A 189 18.33 -29.46 6.79
C ARG A 189 17.36 -28.36 7.22
N ALA A 190 17.05 -27.40 6.33
CA ALA A 190 16.16 -26.28 6.60
C ALA A 190 14.77 -26.44 5.95
N ALA A 191 14.36 -27.67 5.59
CA ALA A 191 13.10 -27.93 4.88
C ALA A 191 11.87 -27.33 5.59
N ASP A 192 11.85 -27.31 6.91
CA ASP A 192 10.77 -26.72 7.70
C ASP A 192 10.76 -25.20 7.59
N GLU A 193 11.92 -24.57 7.60
CA GLU A 193 12.06 -23.12 7.45
C GLU A 193 11.65 -22.65 6.05
N LEU A 194 12.05 -23.38 5.00
CA LEU A 194 11.58 -23.12 3.63
C LEU A 194 10.05 -23.21 3.56
N GLY A 195 9.46 -24.21 4.22
CA GLY A 195 8.02 -24.39 4.30
C GLY A 195 7.32 -23.23 5.03
N PHE A 196 7.93 -22.70 6.09
CA PHE A 196 7.42 -21.51 6.80
C PHE A 196 7.38 -20.28 5.90
N TRP A 197 8.48 -19.97 5.21
CA TRP A 197 8.52 -18.79 4.34
C TRP A 197 7.59 -18.92 3.13
N ALA A 198 7.45 -20.11 2.55
CA ALA A 198 6.48 -20.38 1.50
C ALA A 198 5.02 -20.19 2.00
N PHE A 199 4.70 -20.66 3.21
CA PHE A 199 3.40 -20.46 3.85
C PHE A 199 3.11 -18.97 4.08
N VAL A 200 4.06 -18.21 4.59
CA VAL A 200 3.93 -16.76 4.81
C VAL A 200 3.62 -16.04 3.50
N GLN A 201 4.35 -16.33 2.44
CA GLN A 201 4.12 -15.73 1.12
C GLN A 201 2.77 -16.16 0.52
N PHE A 202 2.35 -17.37 0.75
CA PHE A 202 1.01 -17.85 0.36
C PHE A 202 -0.10 -17.08 1.08
N GLN A 203 0.00 -16.89 2.39
CA GLN A 203 -0.99 -16.14 3.17
C GLN A 203 -1.03 -14.66 2.74
N PHE A 204 0.12 -14.04 2.52
CA PHE A 204 0.19 -12.69 1.97
C PHE A 204 -0.55 -12.61 0.61
N SER A 205 -0.21 -13.50 -0.32
CA SER A 205 -0.78 -13.50 -1.67
C SER A 205 -2.31 -13.64 -1.65
N ARG A 206 -2.84 -14.59 -0.88
CA ARG A 206 -4.30 -14.82 -0.76
C ARG A 206 -5.03 -13.59 -0.23
N GLN A 207 -4.52 -13.05 0.88
CA GLN A 207 -5.19 -11.92 1.54
C GLN A 207 -5.11 -10.65 0.67
N TRP A 208 -3.98 -10.41 0.03
CA TRP A 208 -3.82 -9.28 -0.87
C TRP A 208 -4.71 -9.39 -2.11
N GLN A 209 -4.73 -10.55 -2.78
CA GLN A 209 -5.57 -10.75 -3.96
C GLN A 209 -7.05 -10.59 -3.64
N ALA A 210 -7.49 -11.04 -2.47
CA ALA A 210 -8.86 -10.84 -2.02
C ALA A 210 -9.19 -9.36 -1.80
N LEU A 211 -8.29 -8.60 -1.16
CA LEU A 211 -8.46 -7.16 -0.95
C LEU A 211 -8.44 -6.39 -2.28
N LYS A 212 -7.51 -6.72 -3.19
CA LYS A 212 -7.45 -6.10 -4.53
C LYS A 212 -8.72 -6.36 -5.33
N ALA A 213 -9.22 -7.60 -5.34
CA ALA A 213 -10.47 -7.95 -6.01
C ALA A 213 -11.64 -7.13 -5.44
N TYR A 214 -11.75 -7.05 -4.12
CA TYR A 214 -12.75 -6.24 -3.43
C TYR A 214 -12.70 -4.75 -3.81
N ALA A 215 -11.48 -4.18 -3.90
CA ALA A 215 -11.28 -2.81 -4.34
C ALA A 215 -11.72 -2.61 -5.80
N ASN A 216 -11.33 -3.52 -6.68
CA ASN A 216 -11.68 -3.46 -8.10
C ASN A 216 -13.20 -3.60 -8.33
N GLU A 217 -13.90 -4.46 -7.59
CA GLU A 217 -15.36 -4.58 -7.62
C GLU A 217 -16.07 -3.28 -7.26
N ARG A 218 -15.44 -2.43 -6.43
CA ARG A 218 -15.93 -1.10 -6.03
C ARG A 218 -15.42 0.04 -6.92
N GLY A 219 -14.78 -0.30 -8.04
CA GLY A 219 -14.23 0.69 -8.98
C GLY A 219 -12.96 1.38 -8.50
N VAL A 220 -12.33 0.89 -7.43
CA VAL A 220 -11.05 1.39 -6.91
C VAL A 220 -9.90 0.56 -7.44
N LYS A 221 -9.01 1.17 -8.22
CA LYS A 221 -7.79 0.56 -8.74
C LYS A 221 -6.66 0.72 -7.74
N ILE A 222 -5.83 -0.31 -7.64
CA ILE A 222 -4.64 -0.26 -6.80
C ILE A 222 -3.47 0.29 -7.62
N PHE A 223 -2.85 1.35 -7.13
CA PHE A 223 -1.67 1.96 -7.71
C PHE A 223 -0.47 1.63 -6.83
N GLY A 224 0.37 0.71 -7.28
CA GLY A 224 1.55 0.24 -6.56
C GLY A 224 2.81 0.99 -6.91
N ASP A 225 3.90 0.58 -6.28
CA ASP A 225 5.21 1.22 -6.40
C ASP A 225 6.32 0.17 -6.34
N ILE A 226 7.37 0.36 -7.14
CA ILE A 226 8.60 -0.42 -7.05
C ILE A 226 9.82 0.50 -7.19
N PRO A 227 10.86 0.33 -6.34
CA PRO A 227 12.14 1.01 -6.57
C PRO A 227 12.83 0.43 -7.79
N ILE A 228 13.58 1.26 -8.54
CA ILE A 228 14.35 0.74 -9.67
C ILE A 228 15.38 -0.30 -9.21
N TYR A 229 16.12 -0.03 -8.14
CA TYR A 229 17.16 -0.91 -7.64
C TYR A 229 16.63 -1.93 -6.63
N VAL A 230 17.38 -3.01 -6.43
CA VAL A 230 17.17 -3.97 -5.35
C VAL A 230 18.12 -3.65 -4.18
N SER A 231 17.79 -4.10 -2.98
CA SER A 231 18.71 -4.00 -1.85
C SER A 231 19.95 -4.86 -2.08
N ALA A 232 21.12 -4.40 -1.62
CA ALA A 232 22.34 -5.19 -1.63
C ALA A 232 22.20 -6.48 -0.80
N ASP A 233 21.45 -6.41 0.33
CA ASP A 233 21.13 -7.57 1.15
C ASP A 233 19.72 -8.08 0.81
N SER A 234 19.63 -8.74 -0.35
CA SER A 234 18.39 -9.31 -0.87
C SER A 234 18.59 -10.66 -1.53
N ALA A 235 17.51 -11.42 -1.60
CA ALA A 235 17.45 -12.67 -2.35
C ALA A 235 17.82 -12.46 -3.83
N ASP A 236 17.38 -11.32 -4.40
CA ASP A 236 17.66 -10.96 -5.79
C ASP A 236 19.14 -10.71 -6.05
N ALA A 237 19.82 -9.99 -5.16
CA ALA A 237 21.25 -9.74 -5.27
C ALA A 237 22.06 -11.04 -5.08
N TRP A 238 21.65 -11.89 -4.15
CA TRP A 238 22.29 -13.18 -3.88
C TRP A 238 22.05 -14.20 -5.00
N ALA A 239 20.82 -14.30 -5.52
CA ALA A 239 20.48 -15.27 -6.55
C ALA A 239 20.84 -14.81 -7.97
N GLY A 240 20.71 -13.53 -8.23
CA GLY A 240 20.86 -12.93 -9.55
C GLY A 240 22.25 -12.42 -9.90
N GLY A 241 23.34 -12.91 -9.27
CA GLY A 241 24.69 -12.36 -9.36
C GLY A 241 25.14 -11.87 -10.74
N SER A 242 24.82 -12.58 -11.83
CA SER A 242 25.17 -12.18 -13.21
C SER A 242 24.34 -10.99 -13.76
N LEU A 243 23.29 -10.59 -13.05
CA LEU A 243 22.41 -9.47 -13.42
C LEU A 243 22.95 -8.12 -12.93
N PHE A 244 23.94 -8.15 -12.03
CA PHE A 244 24.48 -6.98 -11.33
C PHE A 244 25.98 -6.82 -11.57
N GLU A 245 26.49 -5.61 -11.39
CA GLU A 245 27.92 -5.28 -11.48
C GLU A 245 28.68 -5.75 -10.23
N VAL A 246 28.84 -7.05 -10.09
CA VAL A 246 29.52 -7.67 -8.94
C VAL A 246 30.82 -8.38 -9.36
N ASP A 247 31.71 -8.61 -8.38
CA ASP A 247 32.90 -9.42 -8.55
C ASP A 247 32.60 -10.93 -8.40
N GLY A 248 33.61 -11.79 -8.49
CA GLY A 248 33.46 -13.24 -8.33
C GLY A 248 33.08 -13.70 -6.92
N GLU A 249 33.10 -12.81 -5.94
CA GLU A 249 32.68 -13.04 -4.55
C GLU A 249 31.30 -12.42 -4.24
N GLY A 250 30.65 -11.81 -5.25
CA GLY A 250 29.34 -11.18 -5.15
C GLY A 250 29.34 -9.75 -4.62
N ARG A 251 30.53 -9.13 -4.44
CA ARG A 251 30.61 -7.74 -3.96
C ARG A 251 30.39 -6.78 -5.10
N SER A 252 29.57 -5.75 -4.86
CA SER A 252 29.38 -4.67 -5.81
C SER A 252 30.70 -3.96 -6.11
N ARG A 253 30.98 -3.71 -7.38
CA ARG A 253 32.12 -2.88 -7.82
C ARG A 253 31.77 -1.40 -7.73
N ARG A 254 30.56 -1.10 -8.05
CA ARG A 254 29.95 0.24 -7.99
C ARG A 254 28.53 0.11 -7.43
N VAL A 255 28.04 1.16 -6.83
CA VAL A 255 26.71 1.24 -6.22
C VAL A 255 25.92 2.45 -6.71
N ALA A 256 24.61 2.40 -6.57
CA ALA A 256 23.71 3.44 -6.94
C ALA A 256 23.69 4.59 -5.93
N GLY A 257 23.32 5.78 -6.42
CA GLY A 257 23.09 6.96 -5.62
C GLY A 257 22.67 8.15 -6.48
N CYS A 258 22.72 9.33 -5.90
CA CYS A 258 22.51 10.60 -6.58
C CYS A 258 23.73 11.53 -6.42
N PRO A 259 24.06 12.34 -7.43
CA PRO A 259 25.14 13.32 -7.32
C PRO A 259 24.82 14.37 -6.27
N PRO A 260 25.84 15.12 -5.82
CA PRO A 260 25.63 16.34 -5.05
C PRO A 260 24.66 17.30 -5.74
N ASP A 261 23.73 17.82 -4.96
CA ASP A 261 22.74 18.79 -5.41
C ASP A 261 22.54 19.91 -4.37
N TYR A 262 21.53 20.75 -4.57
CA TYR A 262 21.20 21.83 -3.64
C TYR A 262 20.79 21.32 -2.25
N PHE A 263 20.21 20.12 -2.15
CA PHE A 263 19.71 19.54 -0.91
C PHE A 263 20.76 18.72 -0.17
N SER A 264 21.74 18.16 -0.89
CA SER A 264 22.81 17.33 -0.33
C SER A 264 24.16 17.65 -0.96
N ALA A 265 25.02 18.34 -0.22
CA ALA A 265 26.37 18.69 -0.67
C ALA A 265 27.28 17.49 -0.94
N ASP A 266 27.00 16.33 -0.35
CA ASP A 266 27.71 15.06 -0.55
C ASP A 266 27.00 14.10 -1.50
N GLY A 267 25.82 14.50 -2.01
CA GLY A 267 24.92 13.63 -2.75
C GLY A 267 24.30 12.57 -1.84
N GLN A 268 23.70 11.54 -2.44
CA GLN A 268 23.09 10.43 -1.72
C GLN A 268 23.78 9.12 -2.14
N LEU A 269 24.34 8.40 -1.18
CA LEU A 269 24.93 7.08 -1.35
C LEU A 269 23.91 6.04 -0.92
N TRP A 270 23.22 5.39 -1.88
CA TRP A 270 22.17 4.42 -1.56
C TRP A 270 22.69 3.01 -1.30
N GLY A 271 23.84 2.66 -1.88
CA GLY A 271 24.47 1.37 -1.66
C GLY A 271 23.85 0.19 -2.44
N ASN A 272 22.82 0.41 -3.23
CA ASN A 272 22.19 -0.63 -4.05
C ASN A 272 23.13 -1.09 -5.18
N PRO A 273 23.18 -2.39 -5.52
CA PRO A 273 23.98 -2.88 -6.66
C PRO A 273 23.45 -2.33 -7.98
N LEU A 274 24.37 -1.96 -8.87
CA LEU A 274 24.03 -1.55 -10.22
C LEU A 274 23.76 -2.77 -11.11
N TYR A 275 22.81 -2.61 -12.05
CA TYR A 275 22.54 -3.66 -13.05
C TYR A 275 23.67 -3.74 -14.10
N ASP A 276 24.11 -4.94 -14.45
CA ASP A 276 24.83 -5.18 -15.70
C ASP A 276 23.83 -5.17 -16.87
N TRP A 277 23.58 -3.98 -17.42
CA TRP A 277 22.63 -3.81 -18.51
C TRP A 277 22.98 -4.60 -19.77
N ASN A 278 24.28 -4.92 -19.99
CA ASN A 278 24.70 -5.78 -21.08
C ASN A 278 24.28 -7.24 -20.81
N ALA A 279 24.41 -7.71 -19.57
CA ALA A 279 23.93 -9.05 -19.19
C ALA A 279 22.41 -9.13 -19.28
N GLN A 280 21.69 -8.11 -18.81
CA GLN A 280 20.23 -8.01 -18.93
C GLN A 280 19.79 -8.07 -20.41
N ALA A 281 20.44 -7.30 -21.29
CA ALA A 281 20.12 -7.31 -22.72
C ALA A 281 20.38 -8.68 -23.39
N ARG A 282 21.46 -9.38 -23.02
CA ARG A 282 21.73 -10.73 -23.55
C ARG A 282 20.63 -11.75 -23.21
N THR A 283 19.91 -11.55 -22.13
CA THR A 283 18.77 -12.40 -21.74
C THR A 283 17.42 -11.83 -22.19
N GLY A 284 17.43 -10.80 -23.05
CA GLY A 284 16.19 -10.11 -23.48
C GLY A 284 15.45 -9.45 -22.32
N TYR A 285 16.17 -9.00 -21.29
CA TYR A 285 15.62 -8.38 -20.07
C TYR A 285 14.65 -9.31 -19.29
N ALA A 286 14.85 -10.61 -19.35
CA ALA A 286 13.91 -11.60 -18.78
C ALA A 286 13.60 -11.35 -17.29
N TRP A 287 14.59 -10.94 -16.48
CA TRP A 287 14.38 -10.64 -15.07
C TRP A 287 13.47 -9.40 -14.88
N TRP A 288 13.71 -8.32 -15.64
CA TRP A 288 12.85 -7.13 -15.59
C TRP A 288 11.43 -7.41 -16.07
N ILE A 289 11.27 -8.21 -17.12
CA ILE A 289 9.95 -8.67 -17.58
C ILE A 289 9.25 -9.46 -16.49
N GLY A 290 9.95 -10.36 -15.80
CA GLY A 290 9.44 -11.11 -14.66
C GLY A 290 9.00 -10.20 -13.51
N ARG A 291 9.84 -9.23 -13.15
CA ARG A 291 9.58 -8.26 -12.08
C ARG A 291 8.35 -7.39 -12.36
N VAL A 292 8.27 -6.81 -13.57
CA VAL A 292 7.12 -5.97 -13.95
C VAL A 292 5.85 -6.81 -14.06
N ARG A 293 5.91 -8.03 -14.65
CA ARG A 293 4.77 -8.96 -14.68
C ARG A 293 4.25 -9.29 -13.29
N HIS A 294 5.15 -9.58 -12.34
CA HIS A 294 4.78 -9.85 -10.96
C HIS A 294 4.12 -8.63 -10.30
N ALA A 295 4.71 -7.45 -10.46
CA ALA A 295 4.16 -6.20 -9.93
C ALA A 295 2.76 -5.90 -10.51
N LEU A 296 2.54 -6.10 -11.83
CA LEU A 296 1.23 -5.93 -12.46
C LEU A 296 0.22 -7.01 -12.03
N GLY A 297 0.66 -8.13 -11.50
CA GLY A 297 -0.20 -9.09 -10.79
C GLY A 297 -0.70 -8.55 -9.45
N LEU A 298 0.15 -7.80 -8.76
CA LEU A 298 -0.20 -7.17 -7.47
C LEU A 298 -1.00 -5.87 -7.64
N TYR A 299 -0.75 -5.09 -8.68
CA TYR A 299 -1.28 -3.74 -8.87
C TYR A 299 -2.02 -3.59 -10.20
N ASP A 300 -2.88 -2.57 -10.30
CA ASP A 300 -3.57 -2.19 -11.55
C ASP A 300 -2.82 -1.06 -12.29
N LEU A 301 -2.08 -0.25 -11.54
CA LEU A 301 -1.16 0.79 -12.00
C LEU A 301 0.15 0.62 -11.23
N LEU A 302 1.28 0.92 -11.85
CA LEU A 302 2.60 0.75 -11.26
C LEU A 302 3.41 2.03 -11.38
N ARG A 303 3.88 2.60 -10.26
CA ARG A 303 4.94 3.62 -10.26
C ARG A 303 6.30 2.92 -10.28
N ILE A 304 7.19 3.37 -11.14
CA ILE A 304 8.61 2.99 -11.05
C ILE A 304 9.38 4.19 -10.53
N ASP A 305 9.93 4.01 -9.35
CA ASP A 305 10.75 5.00 -8.66
C ASP A 305 12.09 5.19 -9.38
N HIS A 306 12.56 6.43 -9.44
CA HIS A 306 13.81 6.84 -10.07
C HIS A 306 13.94 6.44 -11.55
N PHE A 307 12.89 6.68 -12.37
CA PHE A 307 12.81 6.35 -13.79
C PHE A 307 14.01 6.87 -14.60
N ARG A 308 14.58 8.03 -14.23
CA ARG A 308 15.72 8.61 -14.93
C ARG A 308 16.90 7.64 -15.11
N ALA A 309 17.07 6.70 -14.19
CA ALA A 309 18.17 5.74 -14.24
C ALA A 309 18.08 4.73 -15.40
N PHE A 310 16.95 4.65 -16.09
CA PHE A 310 16.89 3.92 -17.36
C PHE A 310 17.52 4.68 -18.53
N ASP A 311 17.67 6.00 -18.44
CA ASP A 311 18.46 6.81 -19.37
C ASP A 311 19.90 6.94 -18.89
N THR A 312 20.09 7.59 -17.75
CA THR A 312 21.39 7.83 -17.12
C THR A 312 21.29 7.66 -15.62
N TYR A 313 22.25 6.93 -15.04
CA TYR A 313 22.32 6.69 -13.59
C TYR A 313 23.67 7.12 -13.03
N TRP A 314 23.66 7.47 -11.73
CA TRP A 314 24.87 7.88 -11.01
C TRP A 314 25.53 6.65 -10.39
N ALA A 315 26.69 6.27 -10.93
CA ALA A 315 27.48 5.12 -10.51
C ALA A 315 28.62 5.55 -9.60
N ILE A 316 28.63 5.08 -8.35
CA ILE A 316 29.59 5.46 -7.33
C ILE A 316 30.50 4.27 -7.06
N PRO A 317 31.85 4.43 -6.94
CA PRO A 317 32.73 3.36 -6.47
C PRO A 317 32.23 2.78 -5.15
N ALA A 318 32.22 1.46 -5.00
CA ALA A 318 31.62 0.83 -3.81
C ALA A 318 32.38 1.10 -2.50
N ASP A 319 33.62 1.54 -2.57
CA ASP A 319 34.48 1.94 -1.46
C ASP A 319 34.46 3.46 -1.17
N ALA A 320 33.71 4.25 -1.96
CA ALA A 320 33.58 5.67 -1.75
C ALA A 320 32.77 5.96 -0.48
N SER A 321 33.19 6.98 0.28
CA SER A 321 32.51 7.42 1.50
C SER A 321 31.36 8.41 1.26
N THR A 322 31.31 9.02 0.04
CA THR A 322 30.28 9.96 -0.38
C THR A 322 29.92 9.74 -1.83
N ALA A 323 28.81 10.30 -2.28
CA ALA A 323 28.40 10.22 -3.68
C ALA A 323 29.16 11.15 -4.63
N ARG A 324 30.08 11.97 -4.13
CA ARG A 324 30.86 12.96 -4.95
C ARG A 324 31.74 12.29 -6.01
N GLU A 325 32.23 11.09 -5.75
CA GLU A 325 33.15 10.36 -6.62
C GLU A 325 32.44 9.61 -7.75
N GLY A 326 31.13 9.71 -7.84
CA GLY A 326 30.32 9.03 -8.84
C GLY A 326 30.54 9.59 -10.27
N LYS A 327 29.98 8.87 -11.24
CA LYS A 327 29.95 9.25 -12.65
C LYS A 327 28.60 8.89 -13.26
N TRP A 328 28.17 9.68 -14.24
CA TRP A 328 27.02 9.34 -15.06
C TRP A 328 27.36 8.21 -16.02
N GLU A 329 26.51 7.19 -16.01
CA GLU A 329 26.57 6.04 -16.89
C GLU A 329 25.26 5.88 -17.66
N GLN A 330 25.32 5.26 -18.84
CA GLN A 330 24.16 5.10 -19.70
C GLN A 330 23.33 3.87 -19.30
N GLY A 331 22.02 4.07 -19.15
CA GLY A 331 21.04 3.02 -18.91
C GLY A 331 20.60 2.29 -20.19
N PRO A 332 19.64 1.36 -20.09
CA PRO A 332 19.15 0.54 -21.21
C PRO A 332 18.28 1.31 -22.20
N GLY A 333 17.77 2.47 -21.82
CA GLY A 333 16.88 3.30 -22.66
C GLY A 333 15.65 2.56 -23.15
N MET A 334 15.20 2.90 -24.35
CA MET A 334 14.01 2.32 -24.98
C MET A 334 14.14 0.80 -25.27
N ALA A 335 15.35 0.23 -25.23
CA ALA A 335 15.49 -1.21 -25.46
C ALA A 335 14.77 -2.05 -24.39
N LEU A 336 14.82 -1.62 -23.13
CA LEU A 336 14.07 -2.26 -22.05
C LEU A 336 12.56 -2.09 -22.23
N PHE A 337 12.07 -0.87 -22.51
CA PHE A 337 10.63 -0.60 -22.62
C PHE A 337 9.99 -1.34 -23.80
N ARG A 338 10.68 -1.45 -24.93
CA ARG A 338 10.23 -2.29 -26.06
C ARG A 338 10.14 -3.76 -25.67
N ALA A 339 11.14 -4.29 -24.96
CA ALA A 339 11.11 -5.68 -24.49
C ALA A 339 9.95 -5.93 -23.49
N LEU A 340 9.66 -4.94 -22.63
CA LEU A 340 8.50 -5.02 -21.72
C LEU A 340 7.17 -4.97 -22.50
N GLU A 341 7.01 -4.07 -23.46
CA GLU A 341 5.82 -3.96 -24.30
C GLU A 341 5.60 -5.22 -25.14
N ASP A 342 6.67 -5.75 -25.76
CA ASP A 342 6.60 -6.98 -26.55
C ASP A 342 6.16 -8.20 -25.71
N ALA A 343 6.56 -8.26 -24.45
CA ALA A 343 6.29 -9.39 -23.56
C ALA A 343 4.99 -9.27 -22.76
N LEU A 344 4.56 -8.05 -22.42
CA LEU A 344 3.47 -7.76 -21.48
C LEU A 344 2.30 -7.00 -22.13
N GLY A 345 2.48 -6.47 -23.33
CA GLY A 345 1.52 -5.60 -23.97
C GLY A 345 1.53 -4.19 -23.38
N GLU A 346 0.36 -3.62 -23.19
CA GLU A 346 0.20 -2.28 -22.63
C GLU A 346 0.76 -2.19 -21.21
N LEU A 347 1.58 -1.17 -20.98
CA LEU A 347 2.25 -0.94 -19.69
C LEU A 347 1.52 0.14 -18.87
N PRO A 348 0.71 -0.23 -17.86
CA PRO A 348 0.08 0.72 -16.95
C PRO A 348 1.10 1.27 -15.93
N ILE A 349 2.17 1.89 -16.43
CA ILE A 349 3.30 2.38 -15.65
C ILE A 349 3.28 3.89 -15.60
N VAL A 350 3.64 4.45 -14.45
CA VAL A 350 3.93 5.85 -14.19
C VAL A 350 5.43 5.98 -13.89
N ALA A 351 6.09 6.86 -14.61
CA ALA A 351 7.50 7.14 -14.42
C ALA A 351 7.68 8.20 -13.33
N GLU A 352 8.48 7.92 -12.30
CA GLU A 352 8.94 8.97 -11.40
C GLU A 352 10.11 9.72 -12.08
N ASP A 353 9.78 10.91 -12.59
CA ASP A 353 10.67 11.80 -13.35
C ASP A 353 11.01 13.08 -12.55
N LEU A 354 11.15 12.96 -11.24
CA LEU A 354 11.46 14.09 -10.35
C LEU A 354 12.97 14.39 -10.32
N GLY A 355 13.31 15.60 -9.89
CA GLY A 355 14.69 16.05 -9.73
C GLY A 355 15.33 16.62 -10.98
N LEU A 356 16.67 16.55 -11.07
CA LEU A 356 17.43 17.11 -12.20
C LEU A 356 17.34 16.20 -13.43
N LEU A 357 16.65 16.64 -14.46
CA LEU A 357 16.46 15.88 -15.69
C LEU A 357 17.32 16.45 -16.84
N PHE A 358 18.04 15.56 -17.52
CA PHE A 358 18.67 15.86 -18.81
C PHE A 358 17.65 15.79 -19.95
N ASP A 359 17.93 16.42 -21.07
CA ASP A 359 17.05 16.36 -22.25
C ASP A 359 16.88 14.92 -22.76
N SER A 360 17.88 14.06 -22.60
CA SER A 360 17.79 12.63 -22.93
C SER A 360 16.79 11.87 -22.08
N VAL A 361 16.65 12.20 -20.78
CA VAL A 361 15.64 11.62 -19.89
C VAL A 361 14.23 12.03 -20.33
N ARG A 362 14.05 13.34 -20.67
CA ARG A 362 12.78 13.85 -21.19
C ARG A 362 12.42 13.17 -22.52
N GLN A 363 13.42 12.94 -23.39
CA GLN A 363 13.21 12.23 -24.64
C GLN A 363 12.82 10.78 -24.39
N LEU A 364 13.50 10.07 -23.48
CA LEU A 364 13.14 8.70 -23.10
C LEU A 364 11.70 8.61 -22.58
N LEU A 365 11.29 9.54 -21.72
CA LEU A 365 9.92 9.61 -21.22
C LEU A 365 8.91 9.84 -22.36
N ALA A 366 9.22 10.76 -23.28
CA ALA A 366 8.38 11.02 -24.44
C ALA A 366 8.28 9.81 -25.38
N ASP A 367 9.40 9.15 -25.68
CA ASP A 367 9.45 7.97 -26.55
C ASP A 367 8.75 6.76 -25.95
N SER A 368 8.79 6.60 -24.63
CA SER A 368 8.06 5.54 -23.91
C SER A 368 6.56 5.79 -23.81
N GLY A 369 6.10 7.02 -24.03
CA GLY A 369 4.70 7.40 -23.85
C GLY A 369 4.16 7.29 -22.43
N LEU A 370 5.02 6.98 -21.46
CA LEU A 370 4.63 6.85 -20.06
C LEU A 370 4.31 8.23 -19.45
N PRO A 371 3.34 8.34 -18.55
CA PRO A 371 3.11 9.56 -17.78
C PRO A 371 4.20 9.78 -16.75
N GLY A 372 4.70 11.02 -16.64
CA GLY A 372 5.54 11.49 -15.54
C GLY A 372 4.73 12.02 -14.37
N MET A 373 5.43 12.52 -13.36
CA MET A 373 4.84 13.06 -12.12
C MET A 373 5.02 14.58 -12.04
N LYS A 374 4.05 15.27 -11.45
CA LYS A 374 4.12 16.70 -11.14
C LYS A 374 3.75 16.93 -9.68
N VAL A 375 4.64 17.56 -8.92
CA VAL A 375 4.50 17.79 -7.47
C VAL A 375 4.40 19.28 -7.20
N LEU A 376 3.26 19.74 -6.65
CA LEU A 376 3.01 21.16 -6.43
C LEU A 376 3.98 21.79 -5.42
N GLN A 377 4.40 21.07 -4.40
CA GLN A 377 5.39 21.58 -3.43
C GLN A 377 6.73 21.98 -4.08
N PHE A 378 7.04 21.51 -5.29
CA PHE A 378 8.26 21.89 -6.04
C PHE A 378 8.04 23.03 -7.04
N ALA A 379 6.81 23.56 -7.13
CA ALA A 379 6.43 24.47 -8.21
C ALA A 379 6.81 25.94 -7.98
N PHE A 380 6.97 26.39 -6.73
CA PHE A 380 6.79 27.79 -6.39
C PHE A 380 8.10 28.58 -6.15
N ASP A 381 9.26 28.07 -6.56
CA ASP A 381 10.49 28.86 -6.54
C ASP A 381 10.26 30.19 -7.28
N PRO A 382 10.47 31.36 -6.63
CA PRO A 382 10.22 32.68 -7.24
C PRO A 382 11.09 32.96 -8.46
N GLY A 383 12.27 32.37 -8.52
CA GLY A 383 13.26 32.60 -9.60
C GLY A 383 13.08 31.70 -10.83
N CYS A 384 12.09 30.81 -10.85
CA CYS A 384 12.00 29.74 -11.85
C CYS A 384 10.59 29.65 -12.48
N ASP A 385 10.54 29.43 -13.80
CA ASP A 385 9.34 28.94 -14.50
C ASP A 385 9.37 27.41 -14.45
N SER A 386 8.82 26.87 -13.37
CA SER A 386 8.89 25.45 -13.05
C SER A 386 7.91 24.62 -13.90
N GLU A 387 8.35 23.48 -14.40
CA GLU A 387 7.47 22.50 -15.06
C GLU A 387 6.37 21.92 -14.14
N TYR A 388 6.51 22.11 -12.83
CA TYR A 388 5.52 21.72 -11.83
C TYR A 388 4.40 22.75 -11.61
N LEU A 389 4.49 23.94 -12.24
CA LEU A 389 3.42 24.93 -12.18
C LEU A 389 2.16 24.42 -12.90
N PRO A 390 0.95 24.67 -12.34
CA PRO A 390 -0.29 24.11 -12.89
C PRO A 390 -0.53 24.40 -14.38
N HIS A 391 -0.10 25.56 -14.90
CA HIS A 391 -0.26 25.93 -16.31
C HIS A 391 0.74 25.23 -17.24
N ASN A 392 1.81 24.62 -16.71
CA ASN A 392 2.78 23.83 -17.45
C ASN A 392 2.46 22.32 -17.44
N HIS A 393 1.41 21.89 -16.75
CA HIS A 393 1.01 20.50 -16.73
C HIS A 393 0.50 20.03 -18.09
N ILE A 394 0.73 18.76 -18.40
CA ILE A 394 0.21 18.09 -19.60
C ILE A 394 -0.81 17.02 -19.19
N PRO A 395 -1.75 16.64 -20.07
CA PRO A 395 -2.74 15.59 -19.74
C PRO A 395 -2.10 14.26 -19.37
N ASN A 396 -1.01 13.85 -20.01
CA ASN A 396 -0.34 12.58 -19.74
C ASN A 396 0.65 12.70 -18.56
N CYS A 397 0.15 13.07 -17.39
CA CYS A 397 0.93 13.07 -16.15
C CYS A 397 0.05 12.73 -14.93
N VAL A 398 0.69 12.49 -13.80
CA VAL A 398 0.06 12.37 -12.48
C VAL A 398 0.45 13.56 -11.63
N VAL A 399 -0.53 14.24 -11.04
CA VAL A 399 -0.32 15.41 -10.20
C VAL A 399 -0.51 15.07 -8.74
N TYR A 400 0.40 15.55 -7.91
CA TYR A 400 0.41 15.43 -6.46
C TYR A 400 0.51 16.83 -5.82
N PRO A 401 -0.16 17.09 -4.70
CA PRO A 401 0.23 18.19 -3.82
C PRO A 401 1.64 18.00 -3.25
N GLY A 402 1.89 16.83 -2.69
CA GLY A 402 3.15 16.27 -2.22
C GLY A 402 3.09 14.75 -2.30
N THR A 403 4.23 14.06 -2.26
CA THR A 403 4.35 12.60 -2.24
C THR A 403 4.61 12.11 -0.80
N HIS A 404 4.87 10.81 -0.63
CA HIS A 404 5.30 10.23 0.65
C HIS A 404 6.67 10.74 1.14
N ASP A 405 7.49 11.32 0.26
CA ASP A 405 8.80 11.90 0.58
C ASP A 405 8.72 13.38 0.99
N ASN A 406 7.62 14.02 0.69
CA ASN A 406 7.35 15.39 1.08
C ASN A 406 6.80 15.46 2.50
N THR A 407 6.89 16.62 3.12
CA THR A 407 6.10 16.89 4.32
C THR A 407 4.63 17.11 3.95
N THR A 408 3.71 17.05 4.92
CA THR A 408 2.29 17.33 4.68
C THR A 408 2.08 18.76 4.19
N LEU A 409 0.97 19.01 3.50
CA LEU A 409 0.64 20.37 3.03
C LEU A 409 0.55 21.37 4.18
N LYS A 410 0.00 20.99 5.31
CA LYS A 410 -0.12 21.87 6.48
C LYS A 410 1.24 22.27 7.02
N ASP A 411 2.17 21.34 7.12
CA ASP A 411 3.52 21.62 7.57
C ASP A 411 4.31 22.42 6.51
N TRP A 412 4.18 22.08 5.22
CA TRP A 412 4.78 22.85 4.13
C TRP A 412 4.32 24.30 4.13
N LEU A 413 3.03 24.57 4.27
CA LEU A 413 2.48 25.92 4.36
C LEU A 413 3.00 26.72 5.55
N ALA A 414 3.39 26.04 6.65
CA ALA A 414 3.98 26.65 7.83
C ALA A 414 5.49 26.87 7.72
N THR A 415 6.21 26.05 6.96
CA THR A 415 7.68 25.98 6.96
C THR A 415 8.34 26.40 5.63
N ALA A 416 7.57 26.50 4.53
CA ALA A 416 8.07 26.87 3.21
C ALA A 416 8.73 28.26 3.23
N ASN A 417 9.67 28.45 2.30
CA ASN A 417 10.29 29.75 2.10
C ASN A 417 9.23 30.84 1.86
N PRO A 418 9.32 32.01 2.52
CA PRO A 418 8.33 33.07 2.37
C PRO A 418 8.05 33.51 0.93
N GLY A 419 9.06 33.47 0.05
CA GLY A 419 8.92 33.79 -1.38
C GLY A 419 8.10 32.72 -2.12
N GLU A 420 8.37 31.44 -1.86
CA GLU A 420 7.61 30.31 -2.41
C GLU A 420 6.16 30.36 -1.95
N LEU A 421 5.94 30.59 -0.65
CA LEU A 421 4.60 30.69 -0.08
C LEU A 421 3.80 31.87 -0.67
N ALA A 422 4.46 33.02 -0.85
CA ALA A 422 3.84 34.18 -1.47
C ALA A 422 3.43 33.89 -2.93
N LYS A 423 4.31 33.27 -3.72
CA LYS A 423 4.03 32.84 -5.10
C LYS A 423 2.88 31.82 -5.14
N ALA A 424 2.90 30.81 -4.25
CA ALA A 424 1.83 29.81 -4.16
C ALA A 424 0.48 30.47 -3.82
N LYS A 425 0.42 31.34 -2.81
CA LYS A 425 -0.79 32.07 -2.43
C LYS A 425 -1.36 32.89 -3.59
N ALA A 426 -0.51 33.65 -4.28
CA ALA A 426 -0.93 34.48 -5.39
C ALA A 426 -1.42 33.65 -6.60
N MET A 427 -0.66 32.61 -6.99
CA MET A 427 -0.99 31.80 -8.16
C MET A 427 -2.20 30.90 -7.97
N LEU A 428 -2.34 30.28 -6.78
CA LEU A 428 -3.40 29.34 -6.50
C LEU A 428 -4.65 30.02 -5.92
N GLY A 429 -4.59 31.34 -5.65
CA GLY A 429 -5.69 32.09 -5.02
C GLY A 429 -6.02 31.58 -3.60
N LEU A 430 -4.97 31.20 -2.85
CA LEU A 430 -5.16 30.67 -1.49
C LEU A 430 -5.69 31.76 -0.55
N ASN A 431 -6.72 31.44 0.21
CA ASN A 431 -7.37 32.36 1.15
C ASN A 431 -7.80 31.64 2.44
N GLU A 432 -8.09 32.39 3.48
CA GLU A 432 -8.48 31.87 4.79
C GLU A 432 -9.89 31.29 4.83
N GLU A 433 -10.79 31.76 3.99
CA GLU A 433 -12.18 31.31 3.95
C GLU A 433 -12.28 29.86 3.46
N GLU A 434 -11.55 29.51 2.39
CA GLU A 434 -11.46 28.13 1.89
C GLU A 434 -10.58 27.26 2.77
N GLY A 435 -9.55 27.84 3.39
CA GLY A 435 -8.43 27.15 4.03
C GLY A 435 -7.29 26.84 3.05
N TYR A 436 -6.06 27.13 3.46
CA TYR A 436 -4.88 27.04 2.56
C TYR A 436 -4.61 25.63 2.06
N VAL A 437 -4.76 24.61 2.90
CA VAL A 437 -4.58 23.19 2.52
C VAL A 437 -5.58 22.82 1.42
N ARG A 438 -6.86 23.16 1.63
CA ARG A 438 -7.92 22.90 0.65
C ARG A 438 -7.69 23.63 -0.66
N GLY A 439 -7.20 24.87 -0.61
CA GLY A 439 -6.85 25.64 -1.79
C GLY A 439 -5.77 24.97 -2.65
N VAL A 440 -4.75 24.36 -2.04
CA VAL A 440 -3.73 23.58 -2.76
C VAL A 440 -4.33 22.29 -3.33
N ILE A 441 -5.15 21.56 -2.56
CA ILE A 441 -5.87 20.37 -3.05
C ILE A 441 -6.76 20.72 -4.24
N ARG A 442 -7.53 21.81 -4.15
CA ARG A 442 -8.35 22.33 -5.24
C ARG A 442 -7.53 22.61 -6.49
N ALA A 443 -6.37 23.23 -6.35
CA ALA A 443 -5.48 23.51 -7.47
C ALA A 443 -4.97 22.22 -8.13
N ALA A 444 -4.57 21.21 -7.35
CA ALA A 444 -4.20 19.90 -7.87
C ALA A 444 -5.36 19.24 -8.64
N LEU A 445 -6.58 19.25 -8.09
CA LEU A 445 -7.78 18.73 -8.76
C LEU A 445 -8.11 19.48 -10.05
N GLY A 446 -7.84 20.80 -10.11
CA GLY A 446 -8.03 21.64 -11.29
C GLY A 446 -7.05 21.38 -12.42
N SER A 447 -5.95 20.67 -12.19
CA SER A 447 -4.96 20.33 -13.22
C SER A 447 -5.57 19.62 -14.43
N VAL A 448 -4.96 19.80 -15.60
CA VAL A 448 -5.29 19.07 -16.84
C VAL A 448 -4.89 17.59 -16.79
N ALA A 449 -4.10 17.17 -15.81
CA ALA A 449 -3.63 15.81 -15.66
C ALA A 449 -4.79 14.79 -15.60
N LYS A 450 -4.59 13.61 -16.21
CA LYS A 450 -5.57 12.51 -16.16
C LYS A 450 -5.74 11.94 -14.76
N LEU A 451 -4.70 11.95 -13.93
CA LEU A 451 -4.76 11.46 -12.55
C LEU A 451 -4.24 12.55 -11.60
N THR A 452 -4.95 12.75 -10.51
CA THR A 452 -4.47 13.51 -9.35
C THR A 452 -4.51 12.59 -8.15
N VAL A 453 -3.41 12.49 -7.41
CA VAL A 453 -3.31 11.68 -6.19
C VAL A 453 -3.00 12.61 -5.01
N ILE A 454 -3.77 12.49 -3.95
CA ILE A 454 -3.66 13.34 -2.77
C ILE A 454 -3.35 12.45 -1.56
N PRO A 455 -2.30 12.74 -0.78
CA PRO A 455 -2.04 12.03 0.47
C PRO A 455 -3.22 12.09 1.43
N MET A 456 -3.53 10.99 2.10
CA MET A 456 -4.61 10.98 3.09
C MET A 456 -4.36 11.96 4.23
N ALA A 457 -3.11 12.12 4.65
CA ALA A 457 -2.72 13.10 5.66
C ALA A 457 -3.08 14.55 5.28
N ASP A 458 -3.05 14.89 3.97
CA ASP A 458 -3.44 16.21 3.48
C ASP A 458 -4.96 16.39 3.49
N TRP A 459 -5.73 15.35 3.15
CA TRP A 459 -7.19 15.37 3.30
C TRP A 459 -7.65 15.54 4.75
N LEU A 460 -6.86 14.99 5.69
CA LEU A 460 -7.08 15.11 7.14
C LEU A 460 -6.50 16.41 7.72
N GLU A 461 -5.82 17.23 6.93
CA GLU A 461 -5.14 18.45 7.33
C GLU A 461 -4.16 18.25 8.51
N LEU A 462 -3.44 17.11 8.53
CA LEU A 462 -2.48 16.78 9.56
C LEU A 462 -1.14 17.50 9.35
N GLY A 463 -0.41 17.74 10.44
CA GLY A 463 0.89 18.40 10.43
C GLY A 463 2.07 17.45 10.22
N ALA A 464 3.27 17.89 10.64
CA ALA A 464 4.53 17.14 10.48
C ALA A 464 4.51 15.73 11.13
N GLU A 465 3.67 15.53 12.14
CA GLU A 465 3.48 14.24 12.82
C GLU A 465 3.02 13.11 11.88
N ALA A 466 2.33 13.48 10.79
CA ALA A 466 1.84 12.53 9.78
C ALA A 466 2.78 12.38 8.56
N ARG A 467 3.98 12.93 8.62
CA ARG A 467 4.99 12.73 7.57
C ARG A 467 5.39 11.27 7.49
N ILE A 468 5.39 10.71 6.29
CA ILE A 468 5.68 9.29 6.05
C ILE A 468 7.20 9.07 5.99
N ASN A 469 7.89 9.84 5.15
CA ASN A 469 9.34 9.72 4.95
C ASN A 469 10.01 11.08 4.87
N ALA A 470 11.23 11.17 5.42
CA ALA A 470 12.16 12.28 5.24
C ALA A 470 13.45 11.74 4.59
N PRO A 471 13.62 11.89 3.27
CA PRO A 471 14.78 11.38 2.56
C PRO A 471 16.10 11.85 3.20
N GLY A 472 17.09 10.94 3.24
CA GLY A 472 18.39 11.22 3.86
C GLY A 472 18.43 11.06 5.38
N THR A 473 17.32 10.70 6.05
CA THR A 473 17.29 10.36 7.48
C THR A 473 17.15 8.85 7.67
N GLY A 474 17.88 8.30 8.66
CA GLY A 474 17.90 6.85 8.91
C GLY A 474 16.87 6.35 9.91
N THR A 475 16.13 7.24 10.58
CA THR A 475 15.20 6.89 11.67
C THR A 475 13.95 7.77 11.65
N GLY A 476 12.86 7.28 12.23
CA GLY A 476 11.62 8.03 12.41
C GLY A 476 10.69 8.01 11.19
N ASN A 477 11.07 7.34 10.10
CA ASN A 477 10.30 7.19 8.87
C ASN A 477 9.36 5.99 8.93
N TRP A 478 8.36 5.96 8.05
CA TRP A 478 7.45 4.83 7.79
C TRP A 478 6.57 4.41 8.98
N GLN A 479 6.48 5.25 10.02
CA GLN A 479 5.84 4.90 11.29
C GLN A 479 4.44 5.47 11.45
N TRP A 480 4.09 6.54 10.73
CA TRP A 480 2.79 7.18 10.90
C TRP A 480 1.62 6.23 10.60
N ARG A 481 0.61 6.28 11.48
CA ARG A 481 -0.67 5.58 11.32
C ARG A 481 -1.82 6.54 11.58
N ALA A 482 -2.89 6.39 10.77
CA ALA A 482 -4.12 7.13 11.00
C ALA A 482 -4.82 6.64 12.27
N GLU A 483 -5.56 7.54 12.92
CA GLU A 483 -6.40 7.21 14.06
C GLU A 483 -7.61 6.36 13.64
N GLU A 484 -8.11 5.53 14.54
CA GLU A 484 -9.32 4.76 14.28
C GLU A 484 -10.51 5.72 14.03
N GLY A 485 -11.36 5.39 13.05
CA GLY A 485 -12.50 6.22 12.70
C GLY A 485 -12.18 7.47 11.84
N PHE A 486 -10.95 7.66 11.37
CA PHE A 486 -10.59 8.80 10.51
C PHE A 486 -11.43 8.88 9.22
N ALA A 487 -11.83 7.75 8.68
CA ALA A 487 -12.56 7.61 7.41
C ALA A 487 -14.08 7.81 7.61
N THR A 488 -14.48 9.04 7.91
CA THR A 488 -15.88 9.36 8.21
C THR A 488 -16.75 9.57 6.96
N PRO A 489 -18.05 9.28 7.01
CA PRO A 489 -18.97 9.61 5.91
C PRO A 489 -19.01 11.12 5.57
N ALA A 490 -18.82 11.99 6.56
CA ALA A 490 -18.75 13.43 6.33
C ALA A 490 -17.54 13.82 5.49
N LEU A 491 -16.37 13.29 5.80
CA LEU A 491 -15.15 13.49 5.02
C LEU A 491 -15.31 12.91 3.61
N ALA A 492 -15.89 11.72 3.47
CA ALA A 492 -16.14 11.12 2.16
C ALA A 492 -17.01 12.01 1.26
N ARG A 493 -18.12 12.56 1.81
CA ARG A 493 -18.97 13.50 1.08
C ARG A 493 -18.23 14.78 0.69
N GLN A 494 -17.44 15.34 1.59
CA GLN A 494 -16.64 16.53 1.34
C GLN A 494 -15.62 16.30 0.20
N MET A 495 -14.87 15.20 0.25
CA MET A 495 -13.91 14.80 -0.79
C MET A 495 -14.62 14.64 -2.14
N ARG A 496 -15.72 13.89 -2.16
CA ARG A 496 -16.50 13.64 -3.38
C ARG A 496 -17.05 14.93 -3.98
N SER A 497 -17.62 15.80 -3.15
CA SER A 497 -18.16 17.10 -3.60
C SER A 497 -17.08 17.95 -4.27
N LEU A 498 -15.90 18.04 -3.66
CA LEU A 498 -14.80 18.81 -4.24
C LEU A 498 -14.28 18.18 -5.53
N CYS A 499 -14.11 16.86 -5.58
CA CYS A 499 -13.66 16.15 -6.78
C CYS A 499 -14.63 16.25 -7.95
N ALA A 500 -15.94 16.26 -7.67
CA ALA A 500 -17.00 16.37 -8.67
C ALA A 500 -17.01 17.74 -9.38
N VAL A 501 -16.67 18.83 -8.68
CA VAL A 501 -16.51 20.17 -9.29
C VAL A 501 -15.53 20.15 -10.46
N PHE A 502 -14.49 19.31 -10.37
CA PHE A 502 -13.45 19.18 -11.40
C PHE A 502 -13.66 17.98 -12.35
N ALA A 503 -14.87 17.41 -12.36
CA ALA A 503 -15.23 16.26 -13.19
C ALA A 503 -14.28 15.05 -13.02
N ARG A 504 -13.80 14.80 -11.78
CA ARG A 504 -12.96 13.65 -11.44
C ARG A 504 -13.75 12.47 -10.89
N CYS A 505 -14.97 12.72 -10.45
CA CYS A 505 -15.95 11.70 -10.07
C CYS A 505 -17.37 12.26 -10.28
N SER A 506 -18.39 11.42 -10.13
CA SER A 506 -19.79 11.87 -10.06
C SER A 506 -20.03 12.66 -8.76
N ALA A 507 -20.94 13.63 -8.81
CA ALA A 507 -21.41 14.30 -7.61
C ALA A 507 -21.96 13.27 -6.59
N PRO A 508 -21.91 13.58 -5.28
CA PRO A 508 -22.57 12.74 -4.29
C PRO A 508 -24.08 12.68 -4.62
N GLU A 509 -24.67 11.53 -4.40
CA GLU A 509 -26.13 11.46 -4.40
C GLU A 509 -26.66 12.40 -3.33
N PRO A 510 -27.76 13.15 -3.59
CA PRO A 510 -28.39 13.93 -2.55
C PRO A 510 -28.71 13.01 -1.37
N GLU A 511 -28.40 13.48 -0.15
CA GLU A 511 -28.83 12.72 1.03
C GLU A 511 -30.33 12.47 0.88
N PRO A 512 -30.79 11.21 1.06
CA PRO A 512 -32.21 10.96 1.13
C PRO A 512 -32.76 11.93 2.19
N GLU A 513 -33.78 12.70 1.83
CA GLU A 513 -34.43 13.59 2.80
C GLU A 513 -34.68 12.75 4.06
N LYS A 514 -34.04 13.14 5.18
CA LYS A 514 -34.30 12.48 6.45
C LYS A 514 -35.77 12.55 6.68
N LYS A 515 -36.46 11.44 6.56
CA LYS A 515 -37.87 11.36 6.90
C LYS A 515 -37.99 11.91 8.32
N PRO A 516 -38.99 12.78 8.61
CA PRO A 516 -39.17 13.28 9.96
C PRO A 516 -39.27 12.06 10.88
N VAL A 517 -38.38 12.00 11.87
CA VAL A 517 -38.36 10.96 12.89
C VAL A 517 -39.75 10.90 13.51
N GLN A 518 -40.39 9.74 13.40
CA GLN A 518 -41.69 9.55 14.00
C GLN A 518 -41.57 9.25 15.51
N PRO A 519 -42.53 9.65 16.32
CA PRO A 519 -42.53 9.31 17.74
C PRO A 519 -42.45 7.78 17.92
N PHE A 520 -41.53 7.35 18.77
CA PHE A 520 -41.43 5.95 19.12
C PHE A 520 -42.68 5.50 19.93
N THR A 521 -43.34 4.51 19.42
CA THR A 521 -44.44 3.81 20.13
C THR A 521 -44.29 2.30 19.87
N HIS A 522 -44.78 1.49 20.80
CA HIS A 522 -44.79 0.04 20.64
C HIS A 522 -45.44 -0.42 19.32
N GLU A 523 -46.55 0.18 18.94
CA GLU A 523 -47.25 -0.14 17.69
C GLU A 523 -46.42 0.22 16.44
N ALA A 524 -45.76 1.39 16.44
CA ALA A 524 -44.90 1.82 15.33
C ALA A 524 -43.64 0.94 15.22
N PHE A 525 -43.07 0.53 16.37
CA PHE A 525 -41.91 -0.37 16.38
C PHE A 525 -42.29 -1.75 15.84
N LEU A 526 -43.40 -2.37 16.31
CA LEU A 526 -43.84 -3.66 15.78
C LEU A 526 -44.21 -3.61 14.30
N ALA A 527 -44.82 -2.52 13.84
CA ALA A 527 -45.10 -2.34 12.41
C ALA A 527 -43.82 -2.29 11.58
N LEU A 528 -42.79 -1.56 12.05
CA LEU A 528 -41.48 -1.52 11.41
C LEU A 528 -40.81 -2.91 11.39
N CYS A 529 -40.81 -3.62 12.50
CA CYS A 529 -40.27 -4.97 12.58
C CYS A 529 -40.99 -5.93 11.60
N ALA A 530 -42.32 -5.83 11.53
CA ALA A 530 -43.12 -6.66 10.63
C ALA A 530 -42.77 -6.42 9.16
N ASP A 531 -42.61 -5.16 8.77
CA ASP A 531 -42.21 -4.75 7.42
C ASP A 531 -40.80 -5.22 7.07
N GLN A 532 -39.82 -4.93 7.93
CA GLN A 532 -38.41 -5.26 7.70
C GLN A 532 -38.11 -6.76 7.71
N LEU A 533 -38.75 -7.50 8.62
CA LEU A 533 -38.51 -8.93 8.75
C LEU A 533 -39.45 -9.78 7.88
N GLY A 534 -40.40 -9.15 7.20
CA GLY A 534 -41.41 -9.86 6.39
C GLY A 534 -42.27 -10.84 7.22
N ARG A 535 -42.52 -10.53 8.51
CA ARG A 535 -43.25 -11.38 9.42
C ARG A 535 -44.55 -10.71 9.92
N PRO A 536 -45.64 -11.44 10.06
CA PRO A 536 -46.86 -10.88 10.63
C PRO A 536 -46.63 -10.34 12.05
N ALA A 537 -47.13 -9.17 12.39
CA ALA A 537 -46.98 -8.56 13.71
C ALA A 537 -47.45 -9.48 14.88
N ALA A 538 -48.41 -10.34 14.62
CA ALA A 538 -48.87 -11.35 15.63
C ALA A 538 -47.81 -12.39 16.05
N GLN A 539 -46.74 -12.53 15.27
CA GLN A 539 -45.60 -13.40 15.59
C GLN A 539 -44.48 -12.66 16.34
N LEU A 540 -44.49 -11.35 16.38
CA LEU A 540 -43.45 -10.49 16.95
C LEU A 540 -43.80 -10.13 18.40
N THR A 541 -44.02 -11.17 19.25
CA THR A 541 -44.23 -10.97 20.69
C THR A 541 -42.90 -10.55 21.36
N PRO A 542 -42.91 -9.90 22.53
CA PRO A 542 -41.68 -9.53 23.24
C PRO A 542 -40.74 -10.71 23.51
N GLU A 543 -41.28 -11.91 23.69
CA GLU A 543 -40.52 -13.14 23.92
C GLU A 543 -40.06 -13.83 22.63
N ALA A 544 -40.52 -13.38 21.48
CA ALA A 544 -40.16 -13.99 20.20
C ALA A 544 -38.65 -13.89 19.93
N ASP A 545 -38.01 -15.05 19.82
CA ASP A 545 -36.56 -15.15 19.56
C ASP A 545 -36.28 -14.96 18.07
N PHE A 546 -35.32 -14.10 17.72
CA PHE A 546 -34.95 -13.81 16.35
C PHE A 546 -34.46 -15.05 15.60
N ALA A 547 -33.72 -15.95 16.25
CA ALA A 547 -33.27 -17.21 15.64
C ALA A 547 -34.44 -18.15 15.34
N GLU A 548 -35.44 -18.24 16.22
CA GLU A 548 -36.65 -19.03 15.97
C GLU A 548 -37.54 -18.44 14.87
N LEU A 549 -37.49 -17.12 14.71
CA LEU A 549 -38.14 -16.40 13.58
C LEU A 549 -37.38 -16.55 12.28
N GLY A 550 -36.17 -17.14 12.26
CA GLY A 550 -35.32 -17.28 11.10
C GLY A 550 -34.67 -15.96 10.68
N VAL A 551 -34.47 -15.03 11.62
CA VAL A 551 -33.81 -13.73 11.46
C VAL A 551 -32.31 -13.93 11.70
N ASP A 552 -31.51 -13.70 10.69
CA ASP A 552 -30.06 -13.82 10.79
C ASP A 552 -29.38 -12.49 11.22
N SER A 553 -28.05 -12.48 11.29
CA SER A 553 -27.30 -11.28 11.67
C SER A 553 -27.42 -10.14 10.67
N PHE A 554 -27.61 -10.43 9.38
CA PHE A 554 -27.86 -9.42 8.35
C PHE A 554 -29.24 -8.77 8.50
N ASP A 555 -30.25 -9.57 8.79
CA ASP A 555 -31.60 -9.09 9.04
C ASP A 555 -31.65 -8.17 10.27
N LYS A 556 -30.89 -8.51 11.33
CA LYS A 556 -30.77 -7.65 12.53
C LYS A 556 -30.12 -6.30 12.22
N VAL A 557 -29.05 -6.28 11.41
CA VAL A 557 -28.42 -5.03 10.97
C VAL A 557 -29.39 -4.21 10.13
N GLY A 558 -30.11 -4.85 9.20
CA GLY A 558 -31.14 -4.18 8.40
C GLY A 558 -32.24 -3.56 9.26
N LEU A 559 -32.68 -4.28 10.32
CA LEU A 559 -33.65 -3.78 11.28
C LEU A 559 -33.10 -2.59 12.10
N ALA A 560 -31.84 -2.64 12.54
CA ALA A 560 -31.21 -1.54 13.29
C ALA A 560 -31.14 -0.25 12.44
N LEU A 561 -30.75 -0.35 11.17
CA LEU A 561 -30.76 0.77 10.24
C LEU A 561 -32.17 1.34 10.02
N ALA A 562 -33.18 0.48 9.90
CA ALA A 562 -34.56 0.95 9.76
C ALA A 562 -35.08 1.61 11.04
N ILE A 563 -34.65 1.19 12.21
CA ILE A 563 -34.94 1.81 13.51
C ILE A 563 -34.28 3.19 13.61
N GLU A 564 -33.02 3.31 13.20
CA GLU A 564 -32.31 4.60 13.13
C GLU A 564 -33.04 5.57 12.20
N ASP A 565 -33.39 5.14 10.99
CA ASP A 565 -34.09 5.95 10.00
C ASP A 565 -35.49 6.39 10.47
N SER A 566 -36.19 5.53 11.21
CA SER A 566 -37.58 5.76 11.60
C SER A 566 -37.73 6.49 12.92
N PHE A 567 -36.89 6.18 13.92
CA PHE A 567 -37.00 6.66 15.28
C PHE A 567 -35.79 7.48 15.75
N GLY A 568 -34.68 7.48 15.01
CA GLY A 568 -33.45 8.19 15.38
C GLY A 568 -32.61 7.50 16.44
N ALA A 569 -32.90 6.25 16.78
CA ALA A 569 -32.10 5.45 17.73
C ALA A 569 -30.94 4.77 17.00
N VAL A 570 -29.70 5.21 17.25
CA VAL A 570 -28.49 4.62 16.68
C VAL A 570 -28.09 3.39 17.51
N ILE A 571 -28.16 2.21 16.92
CA ILE A 571 -27.81 0.93 17.57
C ILE A 571 -26.44 0.48 17.06
N SER A 572 -25.47 0.32 17.96
CA SER A 572 -24.14 -0.16 17.59
C SER A 572 -24.11 -1.68 17.30
N ASP A 573 -23.13 -2.13 16.52
CA ASP A 573 -22.93 -3.56 16.26
C ASP A 573 -22.70 -4.36 17.56
N GLU A 574 -22.09 -3.74 18.58
CA GLU A 574 -21.86 -4.34 19.90
C GLU A 574 -23.17 -4.56 20.65
N ASP A 575 -24.09 -3.60 20.59
CA ASP A 575 -25.41 -3.73 21.21
C ASP A 575 -26.26 -4.82 20.53
N LEU A 576 -26.11 -5.01 19.20
CA LEU A 576 -26.85 -6.04 18.45
C LEU A 576 -26.45 -7.47 18.78
N ILE A 577 -25.21 -7.71 19.23
CA ILE A 577 -24.71 -9.06 19.56
C ILE A 577 -25.54 -9.68 20.68
N ASP A 578 -25.89 -8.91 21.69
CA ASP A 578 -26.58 -9.37 22.89
C ASP A 578 -28.11 -9.40 22.76
N VAL A 579 -28.66 -8.78 21.71
CA VAL A 579 -30.11 -8.76 21.47
C VAL A 579 -30.59 -10.05 20.81
N LYS A 580 -31.40 -10.82 21.51
CA LYS A 580 -31.92 -12.11 21.06
C LYS A 580 -33.41 -12.10 20.75
N THR A 581 -34.19 -11.25 21.43
CA THR A 581 -35.66 -11.21 21.27
C THR A 581 -36.15 -9.83 20.81
N VAL A 582 -37.36 -9.80 20.27
CA VAL A 582 -38.05 -8.56 19.85
C VAL A 582 -38.18 -7.58 21.01
N GLY A 583 -38.52 -8.06 22.21
CA GLY A 583 -38.64 -7.22 23.40
C GLY A 583 -37.30 -6.65 23.89
N GLN A 584 -36.17 -7.36 23.69
CA GLN A 584 -34.84 -6.83 23.99
C GLN A 584 -34.46 -5.71 23.01
N MET A 585 -34.79 -5.86 21.74
CA MET A 585 -34.59 -4.82 20.74
C MET A 585 -35.43 -3.56 21.07
N GLU A 586 -36.69 -3.75 21.39
CA GLU A 586 -37.58 -2.64 21.78
C GLU A 586 -37.06 -1.88 23.01
N TYR A 587 -36.65 -2.63 24.05
CA TYR A 587 -36.04 -2.03 25.25
C TYR A 587 -34.77 -1.23 24.94
N LEU A 588 -33.90 -1.76 24.08
CA LEU A 588 -32.68 -1.09 23.65
C LEU A 588 -33.01 0.24 22.94
N VAL A 589 -33.98 0.22 22.02
CA VAL A 589 -34.44 1.43 21.33
C VAL A 589 -35.00 2.46 22.31
N GLU A 590 -35.84 2.05 23.24
CA GLU A 590 -36.36 2.96 24.28
C GLU A 590 -35.26 3.54 25.16
N TYR A 591 -34.22 2.78 25.45
CA TYR A 591 -33.08 3.21 26.24
C TYR A 591 -32.24 4.26 25.47
N LEU A 592 -31.99 4.05 24.18
CA LEU A 592 -31.20 4.95 23.33
C LEU A 592 -31.92 6.25 23.00
N LEU A 593 -33.25 6.29 23.11
CA LEU A 593 -34.08 7.50 22.87
C LEU A 593 -34.29 8.37 24.13
N LYS A 594 -33.86 7.91 25.31
CA LYS A 594 -33.92 8.66 26.60
C LYS A 594 -32.63 9.42 26.83
#